data_e74f9cc8c4c08e5ed05581179264df72
#
_entry.id   e74f9cc8c4c08e5ed05581179264df72
#
_cell.length_a   1.000
_cell.length_b   1.000
_cell.length_c   1.000
_cell.angle_alpha   90.00
_cell.angle_beta   90.00
_cell.angle_gamma   90.00
#
_symmetry.space_group_name_H-M   'P 1'
#
loop_
_entity.id
_entity.type
_entity.pdbx_description
1 polymer ?
#
loop_
_entity_poly.entity_id
_entity_poly.type
_entity_poly.pdbx_seq_one_letter_code
_entity_poly.pdbx_strand_id
1 'polypeptide(L)'
;PTNLINEMKRVLKPDGILITIAPNFKYCSRTFYDDPTHVHPYTDISLKKLLTIHDFQKIKVVPFVINKPAFLWKFKFAFKLVSLLPFKNHTFQGWPIPNFLRGHSEAMIGIAKNKKT
;
A
#
# COMPACT_ATOMS: atom_id res chain seq x y z
N PRO A 1 -11.39 0.01 12.90
CA PRO A 1 -10.89 -0.90 11.84
C PRO A 1 -11.30 -2.34 12.07
N THR A 2 -11.28 -2.85 13.30
CA THR A 2 -11.61 -4.24 13.63
C THR A 2 -12.99 -4.66 13.13
N ASN A 3 -14.03 -3.86 13.36
CA ASN A 3 -15.39 -4.17 12.89
C ASN A 3 -15.46 -4.28 11.36
N LEU A 4 -14.78 -3.39 10.65
CA LEU A 4 -14.73 -3.41 9.20
C LEU A 4 -14.05 -4.69 8.68
N ILE A 5 -12.92 -5.07 9.26
CA ILE A 5 -12.19 -6.29 8.86
C ILE A 5 -13.02 -7.54 9.15
N ASN A 6 -13.72 -7.58 10.28
CA ASN A 6 -14.61 -8.70 10.62
C ASN A 6 -15.77 -8.83 9.62
N GLU A 7 -16.38 -7.70 9.21
CA GLU A 7 -17.44 -7.72 8.21
C GLU A 7 -16.90 -8.13 6.82
N MET A 8 -15.73 -7.64 6.43
CA MET A 8 -15.09 -8.09 5.19
C MET A 8 -14.85 -9.60 5.21
N LYS A 9 -14.38 -10.13 6.35
CA LYS A 9 -14.17 -11.57 6.52
C LYS A 9 -15.50 -12.35 6.44
N ARG A 10 -16.57 -11.83 7.06
CA ARG A 10 -17.89 -12.46 7.07
C ARG A 10 -18.50 -12.61 5.67
N VAL A 11 -18.33 -11.59 4.82
CA VAL A 11 -18.91 -11.62 3.45
C VAL A 11 -18.04 -12.38 2.44
N LEU A 12 -16.77 -12.59 2.75
CA LEU A 12 -15.87 -13.34 1.89
C LEU A 12 -16.15 -14.85 1.99
N LYS A 13 -16.27 -15.49 0.83
CA LYS A 13 -16.32 -16.96 0.76
C LYS A 13 -15.04 -17.57 1.34
N PRO A 14 -15.09 -18.84 1.78
CA PRO A 14 -13.87 -19.60 2.05
C PRO A 14 -12.91 -19.52 0.87
N ASP A 15 -11.64 -19.31 1.14
CA ASP A 15 -10.60 -19.07 0.13
C ASP A 15 -10.76 -17.79 -0.70
N GLY A 16 -11.74 -16.94 -0.41
CA GLY A 16 -11.92 -15.64 -1.04
C GLY A 16 -10.72 -14.71 -0.84
N ILE A 17 -10.50 -13.82 -1.79
CA ILE A 17 -9.38 -12.87 -1.77
C ILE A 17 -9.88 -11.51 -1.30
N LEU A 18 -9.24 -10.96 -0.28
CA LEU A 18 -9.38 -9.59 0.16
C LEU A 18 -8.29 -8.75 -0.50
N ILE A 19 -8.70 -7.63 -1.09
CA ILE A 19 -7.79 -6.61 -1.61
C ILE A 19 -8.11 -5.31 -0.89
N THR A 20 -7.09 -4.72 -0.26
CA THR A 20 -7.19 -3.43 0.43
C THR A 20 -6.20 -2.44 -0.15
N ILE A 21 -6.62 -1.18 -0.30
CA ILE A 21 -5.74 -0.08 -0.70
C ILE A 21 -5.76 0.93 0.43
N ALA A 22 -4.60 1.32 0.89
CA ALA A 22 -4.46 2.29 1.98
C ALA A 22 -3.22 3.18 1.77
N PRO A 23 -3.22 4.42 2.30
CA PRO A 23 -2.01 5.20 2.38
C PRO A 23 -0.95 4.49 3.23
N ASN A 24 0.31 4.53 2.80
CA ASN A 24 1.42 4.06 3.61
C ASN A 24 1.98 5.21 4.43
N PHE A 25 1.60 5.29 5.69
CA PHE A 25 2.00 6.36 6.61
C PHE A 25 3.51 6.59 6.66
N LYS A 26 4.30 5.56 6.43
CA LYS A 26 5.76 5.66 6.36
C LYS A 26 6.26 6.69 5.33
N TYR A 27 5.48 6.89 4.25
CA TYR A 27 5.87 7.75 3.14
C TYR A 27 5.00 8.99 2.99
N CYS A 28 3.84 9.08 3.67
CA CYS A 28 2.91 10.21 3.60
C CYS A 28 2.63 10.85 4.97
N SER A 29 3.49 10.64 5.97
CA SER A 29 3.25 11.08 7.35
C SER A 29 2.98 12.59 7.49
N ARG A 30 3.56 13.43 6.62
CA ARG A 30 3.38 14.88 6.68
C ARG A 30 2.04 15.36 6.15
N THR A 31 1.49 14.66 5.18
CA THR A 31 0.25 15.02 4.47
C THR A 31 -0.90 14.09 4.80
N PHE A 32 -0.67 13.08 5.64
CA PHE A 32 -1.67 12.06 5.96
C PHE A 32 -2.95 12.66 6.54
N TYR A 33 -2.81 13.61 7.44
CA TYR A 33 -3.94 14.27 8.12
C TYR A 33 -4.47 15.50 7.38
N ASP A 34 -3.94 15.85 6.20
CA ASP A 34 -4.52 16.89 5.34
C ASP A 34 -5.87 16.41 4.77
N ASP A 35 -6.06 15.09 4.69
CA ASP A 35 -7.35 14.48 4.38
C ASP A 35 -8.08 14.08 5.68
N PRO A 36 -9.22 14.73 6.01
CA PRO A 36 -9.95 14.47 7.25
C PRO A 36 -10.55 13.07 7.34
N THR A 37 -10.59 12.32 6.24
CA THR A 37 -11.05 10.93 6.22
C THR A 37 -9.97 9.94 6.67
N HIS A 38 -8.72 10.36 6.75
CA HIS A 38 -7.60 9.54 7.21
C HIS A 38 -7.53 9.49 8.74
N VAL A 39 -8.22 8.54 9.34
CA VAL A 39 -8.31 8.39 10.81
C VAL A 39 -7.24 7.46 11.37
N HIS A 40 -6.90 6.38 10.66
CA HIS A 40 -5.96 5.36 11.14
C HIS A 40 -4.73 5.26 10.23
N PRO A 41 -3.55 5.64 10.71
CA PRO A 41 -2.32 5.50 9.94
C PRO A 41 -1.86 4.04 9.91
N TYR A 42 -1.69 3.50 8.72
CA TYR A 42 -1.13 2.17 8.51
C TYR A 42 0.21 2.23 7.79
N THR A 43 1.12 1.37 8.20
CA THR A 43 2.33 1.03 7.45
C THR A 43 2.15 -0.35 6.82
N ASP A 44 3.02 -0.73 5.90
CA ASP A 44 3.06 -2.08 5.34
C ASP A 44 3.15 -3.16 6.44
N ILE A 45 3.92 -2.90 7.49
CA ILE A 45 4.06 -3.82 8.63
C ILE A 45 2.78 -3.89 9.46
N SER A 46 2.19 -2.73 9.82
CA SER A 46 1.00 -2.71 10.68
C SER A 46 -0.23 -3.26 9.94
N LEU A 47 -0.38 -3.00 8.65
CA LEU A 47 -1.45 -3.59 7.83
C LEU A 47 -1.32 -5.11 7.76
N LYS A 48 -0.10 -5.62 7.55
CA LYS A 48 0.15 -7.06 7.54
C LYS A 48 -0.20 -7.69 8.90
N LYS A 49 0.21 -7.07 10.01
CA LYS A 49 -0.13 -7.55 11.37
C LYS A 49 -1.64 -7.55 11.60
N LEU A 50 -2.34 -6.48 11.21
CA LEU A 50 -3.80 -6.38 11.33
C LEU A 50 -4.50 -7.54 10.64
N LEU A 51 -4.14 -7.82 9.39
CA LEU A 51 -4.72 -8.94 8.63
C LEU A 51 -4.37 -10.30 9.25
N THR A 52 -3.17 -10.44 9.82
CA THR A 52 -2.76 -11.68 10.51
C THR A 52 -3.59 -11.94 11.78
N ILE A 53 -3.83 -10.90 12.59
CA ILE A 53 -4.64 -10.99 13.82
C ILE A 53 -6.08 -11.43 13.51
N HIS A 54 -6.58 -11.07 12.34
CA HIS A 54 -7.92 -11.48 11.87
C HIS A 54 -7.93 -12.79 11.07
N ASP A 55 -6.89 -13.64 11.22
CA ASP A 55 -6.77 -14.98 10.61
C ASP A 55 -6.80 -15.00 9.08
N PHE A 56 -6.41 -13.92 8.42
CA PHE A 56 -6.14 -13.98 6.99
C PHE A 56 -4.84 -14.71 6.70
N GLN A 57 -4.78 -15.40 5.58
CA GLN A 57 -3.62 -16.17 5.12
C GLN A 57 -3.01 -15.60 3.83
N LYS A 58 -1.80 -16.04 3.49
CA LYS A 58 -1.09 -15.63 2.27
C LYS A 58 -1.04 -14.12 2.08
N ILE A 59 -0.84 -13.39 3.19
CA ILE A 59 -0.86 -11.93 3.22
C ILE A 59 0.36 -11.38 2.50
N LYS A 60 0.11 -10.53 1.50
CA LYS A 60 1.13 -9.79 0.76
C LYS A 60 0.78 -8.31 0.79
N VAL A 61 1.70 -7.47 1.21
CA VAL A 61 1.57 -6.01 1.15
C VAL A 61 2.66 -5.47 0.24
N VAL A 62 2.26 -4.75 -0.79
CA VAL A 62 3.16 -4.21 -1.81
C VAL A 62 2.86 -2.72 -2.05
N PRO A 63 3.86 -1.93 -2.48
CA PRO A 63 3.60 -0.56 -2.90
C PRO A 63 2.60 -0.54 -4.06
N PHE A 64 1.62 0.37 -3.97
CA PHE A 64 0.65 0.57 -5.05
C PHE A 64 1.07 1.76 -5.90
N VAL A 65 1.55 1.49 -7.09
CA VAL A 65 2.11 2.50 -7.99
C VAL A 65 1.12 2.79 -9.10
N ILE A 66 0.35 3.87 -8.95
CA ILE A 66 -0.70 4.26 -9.90
C ILE A 66 -0.13 4.94 -11.16
N ASN A 67 0.97 5.68 -11.06
CA ASN A 67 1.40 6.62 -12.08
C ASN A 67 2.75 6.30 -12.74
N LYS A 68 3.09 5.02 -12.92
CA LYS A 68 4.29 4.67 -13.69
C LYS A 68 3.93 4.40 -15.14
N PRO A 69 4.62 5.03 -16.10
CA PRO A 69 4.34 4.81 -17.52
C PRO A 69 4.52 3.33 -17.89
N ALA A 70 3.63 2.81 -18.72
CA ALA A 70 3.54 1.39 -19.06
C ALA A 70 4.85 0.80 -19.60
N PHE A 71 5.70 1.60 -20.24
CA PHE A 71 6.99 1.14 -20.76
C PHE A 71 7.97 0.72 -19.65
N LEU A 72 7.92 1.33 -18.45
CA LEU A 72 8.76 0.96 -17.32
C LEU A 72 8.40 -0.42 -16.74
N TRP A 73 7.20 -0.92 -17.01
CA TRP A 73 6.79 -2.26 -16.59
C TRP A 73 7.50 -3.36 -17.38
N LYS A 74 7.96 -3.06 -18.60
CA LYS A 74 8.76 -4.01 -19.42
C LYS A 74 10.18 -4.22 -18.89
N PHE A 75 10.72 -3.27 -18.14
CA PHE A 75 12.08 -3.31 -17.64
C PHE A 75 12.11 -3.49 -16.12
N LYS A 76 12.04 -4.74 -15.64
CA LYS A 76 12.15 -5.06 -14.19
C LYS A 76 13.42 -4.50 -13.55
N PHE A 77 14.48 -4.34 -14.33
CA PHE A 77 15.77 -3.79 -13.87
C PHE A 77 15.70 -2.27 -13.65
N ALA A 78 15.04 -1.55 -14.53
CA ALA A 78 14.83 -0.09 -14.39
C ALA A 78 14.02 0.24 -13.12
N PHE A 79 13.08 -0.63 -12.75
CA PHE A 79 12.28 -0.49 -11.54
C PHE A 79 13.14 -0.58 -10.26
N LYS A 80 14.11 -1.50 -10.26
CA LYS A 80 15.06 -1.68 -9.15
C LYS A 80 16.02 -0.49 -9.04
N LEU A 81 16.45 0.07 -10.19
CA LEU A 81 17.32 1.25 -10.23
C LEU A 81 16.60 2.50 -9.73
N VAL A 82 15.33 2.72 -10.14
CA VAL A 82 14.51 3.85 -9.69
C VAL A 82 14.19 3.74 -8.19
N SER A 83 14.03 2.53 -7.64
CA SER A 83 13.80 2.34 -6.21
C SER A 83 15.01 2.66 -5.32
N LEU A 84 16.22 2.68 -5.91
CA LEU A 84 17.46 3.09 -5.25
C LEU A 84 17.65 4.61 -5.19
N LEU A 85 16.87 5.38 -5.97
CA LEU A 85 16.94 6.83 -5.93
C LEU A 85 16.42 7.36 -4.58
N PRO A 86 17.14 8.29 -3.93
CA PRO A 86 16.79 8.82 -2.61
C PRO A 86 15.57 9.75 -2.61
N PHE A 87 14.91 9.91 -3.74
CA PHE A 87 13.76 10.82 -3.90
C PHE A 87 12.50 10.22 -3.24
N LYS A 88 12.31 10.57 -1.97
CA LYS A 88 11.04 10.36 -1.26
C LYS A 88 10.05 11.44 -1.70
N ASN A 89 8.77 11.10 -1.79
CA ASN A 89 7.70 12.01 -2.24
C ASN A 89 7.69 13.40 -1.57
N HIS A 90 8.25 13.54 -0.38
CA HIS A 90 8.18 14.77 0.43
C HIS A 90 9.50 15.57 0.52
N THR A 91 10.59 15.10 -0.06
CA THR A 91 11.88 15.78 0.12
C THR A 91 11.99 17.06 -0.73
N PHE A 92 11.13 17.22 -1.73
CA PHE A 92 11.12 18.36 -2.66
C PHE A 92 9.70 18.86 -2.91
N GLN A 93 9.05 19.36 -1.86
CA GLN A 93 7.82 20.13 -2.01
C GLN A 93 8.16 21.43 -2.75
N GLY A 94 7.72 21.52 -4.02
CA GLY A 94 8.00 22.68 -4.89
C GLY A 94 8.82 22.39 -6.16
N TRP A 95 9.48 21.24 -6.26
CA TRP A 95 10.16 20.86 -7.51
C TRP A 95 9.30 19.90 -8.34
N PRO A 96 9.13 20.15 -9.64
CA PRO A 96 8.35 19.28 -10.52
C PRO A 96 9.14 18.00 -10.86
N ILE A 97 9.37 17.14 -9.86
CA ILE A 97 9.93 15.82 -10.14
C ILE A 97 8.82 14.95 -10.72
N PRO A 98 9.00 14.46 -11.94
CA PRO A 98 8.02 13.57 -12.57
C PRO A 98 7.71 12.36 -11.65
N ASN A 99 6.43 12.00 -11.53
CA ASN A 99 5.98 10.92 -10.64
C ASN A 99 6.68 9.57 -10.88
N PHE A 100 7.19 9.33 -12.08
CA PHE A 100 7.91 8.10 -12.42
C PHE A 100 9.32 8.00 -11.77
N LEU A 101 9.92 9.13 -11.36
CA LEU A 101 11.20 9.18 -10.65
C LEU A 101 11.05 9.07 -9.12
N ARG A 102 9.83 9.07 -8.61
CA ARG A 102 9.58 8.90 -7.18
C ARG A 102 9.79 7.44 -6.80
N GLY A 103 10.81 7.16 -6.00
CA GLY A 103 11.22 5.79 -5.63
C GLY A 103 10.23 5.05 -4.72
N HIS A 104 9.33 5.77 -4.02
CA HIS A 104 8.40 5.20 -3.06
C HIS A 104 6.96 5.63 -3.36
N SER A 105 6.03 4.69 -3.25
CA SER A 105 4.61 4.95 -3.38
C SER A 105 4.00 5.37 -2.05
N GLU A 106 3.18 6.42 -2.05
CA GLU A 106 2.40 6.85 -0.89
C GLU A 106 1.26 5.88 -0.56
N ALA A 107 0.83 5.09 -1.53
CA ALA A 107 -0.19 4.07 -1.34
C ALA A 107 0.40 2.67 -1.33
N MET A 108 -0.27 1.77 -0.61
CA MET A 108 0.05 0.35 -0.58
C MET A 108 -1.20 -0.47 -0.86
N ILE A 109 -0.99 -1.66 -1.42
CA ILE A 109 -2.04 -2.65 -1.64
C ILE A 109 -1.76 -3.87 -0.77
N GLY A 110 -2.73 -4.22 0.03
CA GLY A 110 -2.73 -5.46 0.81
C GLY A 110 -3.59 -6.51 0.11
N ILE A 111 -3.05 -7.69 -0.10
CA ILE A 111 -3.73 -8.85 -0.66
C ILE A 111 -3.68 -9.95 0.37
N ALA A 112 -4.82 -10.51 0.71
CA ALA A 112 -4.90 -11.58 1.70
C ALA A 112 -5.99 -12.59 1.31
N LYS A 113 -5.84 -13.83 1.76
CA LYS A 113 -6.79 -14.90 1.51
C LYS A 113 -7.58 -15.19 2.78
N ASN A 114 -8.91 -15.30 2.66
CA ASN A 114 -9.73 -15.76 3.77
C ASN A 114 -9.37 -17.21 4.11
N LYS A 115 -9.19 -17.50 5.40
CA LYS A 115 -8.93 -18.87 5.85
C LYS A 115 -10.12 -19.77 5.49
N LYS A 116 -9.82 -20.93 4.95
CA LYS A 116 -10.80 -21.99 4.78
C LYS A 116 -11.28 -22.45 6.16
N THR A 117 -12.52 -22.29 6.42
CA THR A 117 -13.15 -22.83 7.64
C THR A 117 -13.55 -24.27 7.40
#